data_d5af35adb039f9a6b6de37324297dd86
#
_entry.id   d5af35adb039f9a6b6de37324297dd86
#
_cell.length_a   1.000
_cell.length_b   1.000
_cell.length_c   1.000
_cell.angle_alpha   90.00
_cell.angle_beta   90.00
_cell.angle_gamma   90.00
#
_symmetry.space_group_name_H-M   'P 1'
#
loop_
_entity.id
_entity.type
_entity.pdbx_description
1 polymer ?
#
loop_
_entity_poly.entity_id
_entity_poly.type
_entity_poly.pdbx_seq_one_letter_code
_entity_poly.pdbx_strand_id
1 'polypeptide(L)'
;MLEKNDFTKKEKKKKAAKGPNQRLRHRTAVLIVLILVIGFGAIVARLGYLTTIQSGKLQQAAVEQQLMDRKLPAKRGTIYDSNGKVLAESASVWQVVMSPANIDTDKQREAVASGLSEILGLDKADLLEKTKQNSYYVVVKRKIESDTRTKILELIDKLKKDYDCSDYAVQLQDDYKRYYPNNDLASNVIGFTGSDEQGLEGIEYEYDTYLKGTAGRIVTAKNSIGTEMPFQYEQNVAAKDGNNLYLTIDSTIQSICEKYMAQGIIDNDVLNKGVCILMDVNTGAILAMVTANGYDLNNPYQLSDEEQEKIDA
;
A
#
# COMPACT_ATOMS: atom_id res chain seq x y z
N MET A 1 -6.38 25.17 120.27
CA MET A 1 -5.72 23.93 119.82
C MET A 1 -6.42 23.45 118.56
N LEU A 2 -5.80 23.65 117.47
CA LEU A 2 -6.02 22.81 116.25
C LEU A 2 -5.29 23.43 115.07
N GLU A 3 -4.31 22.73 114.62
CA GLU A 3 -3.40 23.05 113.53
C GLU A 3 -4.09 23.05 112.21
N LYS A 4 -3.86 24.11 111.38
CA LYS A 4 -4.21 24.19 109.99
C LYS A 4 -3.08 23.61 109.18
N ASN A 5 -3.35 22.51 108.48
CA ASN A 5 -2.48 22.01 107.42
C ASN A 5 -2.88 22.58 106.09
N ASP A 6 -2.00 23.44 105.58
CA ASP A 6 -2.18 24.11 104.27
C ASP A 6 -1.42 23.32 103.22
N PHE A 7 -2.20 22.62 102.31
CA PHE A 7 -1.65 21.92 101.18
C PHE A 7 -1.69 22.83 99.96
N THR A 8 -0.64 23.54 99.68
CA THR A 8 -0.47 24.29 98.42
C THR A 8 -0.18 23.35 97.28
N LYS A 9 -1.18 23.18 96.41
CA LYS A 9 -1.11 22.49 95.11
C LYS A 9 -0.34 23.36 94.12
N LYS A 10 0.90 22.95 93.80
CA LYS A 10 1.68 23.55 92.75
C LYS A 10 1.06 23.15 91.41
N GLU A 11 0.30 24.02 90.72
CA GLU A 11 -0.12 23.88 89.35
C GLU A 11 1.12 23.99 88.45
N LYS A 12 1.46 22.89 87.75
CA LYS A 12 2.41 22.87 86.65
C LYS A 12 1.78 23.59 85.50
N LYS A 13 2.17 24.85 85.22
CA LYS A 13 1.86 25.58 84.01
C LYS A 13 2.40 24.77 82.81
N LYS A 14 1.51 24.10 82.05
CA LYS A 14 1.82 23.55 80.70
C LYS A 14 2.33 24.70 79.83
N LYS A 15 3.61 24.66 79.43
CA LYS A 15 4.17 25.55 78.42
C LYS A 15 3.35 25.36 77.12
N ALA A 16 2.60 26.37 76.76
CA ALA A 16 1.92 26.42 75.49
C ALA A 16 2.95 26.20 74.32
N ALA A 17 2.72 25.22 73.49
CA ALA A 17 3.54 24.98 72.29
C ALA A 17 3.66 26.28 71.49
N LYS A 18 4.89 26.80 71.35
CA LYS A 18 5.15 27.98 70.53
C LYS A 18 4.67 27.67 69.10
N GLY A 19 3.64 28.34 68.67
CA GLY A 19 3.18 28.23 67.29
C GLY A 19 4.31 28.54 66.29
N PRO A 20 4.26 28.01 65.10
CA PRO A 20 5.34 28.10 64.14
C PRO A 20 5.76 29.56 63.94
N ASN A 21 7.07 29.81 64.05
CA ASN A 21 7.70 31.12 64.03
C ASN A 21 7.25 31.89 62.78
N GLN A 22 6.62 33.07 62.90
CA GLN A 22 6.07 33.85 61.76
C GLN A 22 7.11 34.08 60.65
N ARG A 23 8.39 34.25 61.02
CA ARG A 23 9.50 34.36 60.05
C ARG A 23 9.71 33.07 59.22
N LEU A 24 9.47 31.90 59.82
CA LEU A 24 9.57 30.63 59.11
C LEU A 24 8.40 30.46 58.12
N ARG A 25 7.19 30.82 58.55
CA ARG A 25 5.99 30.83 57.69
C ARG A 25 6.14 31.75 56.50
N HIS A 26 6.68 32.94 56.70
CA HIS A 26 6.95 33.86 55.58
C HIS A 26 8.02 33.30 54.63
N ARG A 27 9.10 32.74 55.10
CA ARG A 27 10.13 32.12 54.23
C ARG A 27 9.60 30.94 53.45
N THR A 28 8.81 30.06 54.07
CA THR A 28 8.20 28.92 53.35
C THR A 28 7.15 29.37 52.35
N ALA A 29 6.34 30.38 52.67
CA ALA A 29 5.38 30.97 51.71
C ALA A 29 6.09 31.63 50.51
N VAL A 30 7.17 32.36 50.72
CA VAL A 30 7.97 32.95 49.65
C VAL A 30 8.61 31.88 48.76
N LEU A 31 9.14 30.77 49.37
CA LEU A 31 9.68 29.65 48.59
C LEU A 31 8.62 28.96 47.77
N ILE A 32 7.43 28.73 48.30
CA ILE A 32 6.31 28.11 47.59
C ILE A 32 5.88 29.01 46.40
N VAL A 33 5.73 30.31 46.63
CA VAL A 33 5.40 31.28 45.58
C VAL A 33 6.50 31.29 44.49
N LEU A 34 7.77 31.28 44.89
CA LEU A 34 8.89 31.25 43.96
C LEU A 34 8.87 30.00 43.08
N ILE A 35 8.63 28.83 43.68
CA ILE A 35 8.52 27.55 42.95
C ILE A 35 7.33 27.58 41.99
N LEU A 36 6.18 28.12 42.38
CA LEU A 36 5.01 28.28 41.54
C LEU A 36 5.28 29.23 40.36
N VAL A 37 5.94 30.37 40.62
CA VAL A 37 6.28 31.35 39.55
C VAL A 37 7.26 30.76 38.55
N ILE A 38 8.30 30.03 39.02
CA ILE A 38 9.26 29.38 38.15
C ILE A 38 8.59 28.25 37.37
N GLY A 39 7.77 27.41 38.03
CA GLY A 39 7.04 26.32 37.36
C GLY A 39 6.06 26.83 36.32
N PHE A 40 5.25 27.82 36.67
CA PHE A 40 4.31 28.44 35.75
C PHE A 40 5.02 29.18 34.60
N GLY A 41 6.10 29.91 34.91
CA GLY A 41 6.94 30.57 33.90
C GLY A 41 7.56 29.60 32.91
N ALA A 42 8.03 28.43 33.37
CA ALA A 42 8.55 27.37 32.50
C ALA A 42 7.46 26.80 31.57
N ILE A 43 6.24 26.61 32.08
CA ILE A 43 5.10 26.13 31.27
C ILE A 43 4.75 27.19 30.19
N VAL A 44 4.64 28.46 30.58
CA VAL A 44 4.33 29.55 29.61
C VAL A 44 5.44 29.69 28.57
N ALA A 45 6.71 29.63 28.97
CA ALA A 45 7.84 29.64 28.03
C ALA A 45 7.81 28.44 27.10
N ARG A 46 7.48 27.23 27.61
CA ARG A 46 7.33 26.01 26.78
C ARG A 46 6.17 26.13 25.80
N LEU A 47 5.02 26.64 26.24
CA LEU A 47 3.89 26.91 25.36
C LEU A 47 4.24 27.91 24.28
N GLY A 48 4.88 29.02 24.65
CA GLY A 48 5.36 30.01 23.69
C GLY A 48 6.34 29.42 22.67
N TYR A 49 7.27 28.58 23.11
CA TYR A 49 8.18 27.88 22.21
C TYR A 49 7.43 26.94 21.24
N LEU A 50 6.46 26.16 21.73
CA LEU A 50 5.67 25.25 20.91
C LEU A 50 4.80 25.99 19.89
N THR A 51 4.19 27.12 20.32
CA THR A 51 3.26 27.87 19.44
C THR A 51 3.95 28.79 18.43
N THR A 52 5.18 29.24 18.71
CA THR A 52 5.89 30.17 17.79
C THR A 52 6.97 29.45 16.97
N ILE A 53 7.82 28.64 17.61
CA ILE A 53 8.98 28.05 16.96
C ILE A 53 8.67 26.67 16.36
N GLN A 54 7.88 25.86 17.05
CA GLN A 54 7.53 24.51 16.58
C GLN A 54 6.16 24.42 15.91
N SER A 55 5.36 25.47 15.88
CA SER A 55 4.00 25.44 15.33
C SER A 55 3.97 24.93 13.89
N GLY A 56 4.87 25.39 13.03
CA GLY A 56 4.94 24.96 11.64
C GLY A 56 5.23 23.46 11.50
N LYS A 57 6.20 22.93 12.26
CA LYS A 57 6.52 21.50 12.25
C LYS A 57 5.40 20.64 12.83
N LEU A 58 4.77 21.10 13.91
CA LEU A 58 3.65 20.39 14.54
C LEU A 58 2.40 20.42 13.67
N GLN A 59 2.11 21.55 13.01
CA GLN A 59 1.03 21.63 12.04
C GLN A 59 1.29 20.71 10.84
N GLN A 60 2.50 20.71 10.29
CA GLN A 60 2.86 19.83 9.19
C GLN A 60 2.75 18.34 9.58
N ALA A 61 3.26 17.96 10.74
CA ALA A 61 3.13 16.60 11.25
C ALA A 61 1.66 16.22 11.52
N ALA A 62 0.84 17.13 12.02
CA ALA A 62 -0.59 16.92 12.22
C ALA A 62 -1.32 16.74 10.88
N VAL A 63 -0.99 17.57 9.88
CA VAL A 63 -1.53 17.45 8.53
C VAL A 63 -1.12 16.12 7.90
N GLU A 64 0.15 15.75 7.95
CA GLU A 64 0.63 14.45 7.43
C GLU A 64 -0.05 13.27 8.13
N GLN A 65 -0.30 13.36 9.42
CA GLN A 65 -1.00 12.32 10.18
C GLN A 65 -2.50 12.28 9.88
N GLN A 66 -3.10 13.41 9.50
CA GLN A 66 -4.52 13.51 9.17
C GLN A 66 -4.81 13.28 7.68
N LEU A 67 -3.80 13.35 6.80
CA LEU A 67 -3.97 13.11 5.39
C LEU A 67 -3.78 11.63 5.06
N MET A 68 -4.70 11.11 4.27
CA MET A 68 -4.59 9.82 3.61
C MET A 68 -4.20 10.07 2.15
N ASP A 69 -3.01 9.61 1.78
CA ASP A 69 -2.52 9.68 0.40
C ASP A 69 -2.78 8.33 -0.27
N ARG A 70 -3.73 8.33 -1.21
CA ARG A 70 -4.07 7.17 -2.02
C ARG A 70 -3.55 7.38 -3.43
N LYS A 71 -2.67 6.50 -3.87
CA LYS A 71 -2.21 6.48 -5.27
C LYS A 71 -3.32 5.97 -6.18
N LEU A 72 -3.56 6.69 -7.27
CA LEU A 72 -4.40 6.26 -8.37
C LEU A 72 -3.48 5.66 -9.45
N PRO A 73 -3.53 4.37 -9.73
CA PRO A 73 -2.70 3.79 -10.77
C PRO A 73 -3.05 4.40 -12.12
N ALA A 74 -2.04 4.68 -12.95
CA ALA A 74 -2.21 5.05 -14.35
C ALA A 74 -2.31 3.80 -15.19
N LYS A 75 -3.16 3.82 -16.22
CA LYS A 75 -3.22 2.74 -17.19
C LYS A 75 -1.97 2.78 -18.07
N ARG A 76 -1.27 1.65 -18.18
CA ARG A 76 -0.13 1.51 -19.07
C ARG A 76 -0.59 1.52 -20.54
N GLY A 77 0.14 2.24 -21.40
CA GLY A 77 -0.18 2.36 -22.82
C GLY A 77 -0.24 1.01 -23.55
N THR A 78 -1.06 0.93 -24.55
CA THR A 78 -1.24 -0.28 -25.37
C THR A 78 -0.14 -0.38 -26.45
N ILE A 79 0.36 -1.58 -26.68
CA ILE A 79 1.29 -1.89 -27.76
C ILE A 79 0.49 -2.52 -28.92
N TYR A 80 0.60 -1.93 -30.08
CA TYR A 80 -0.06 -2.36 -31.31
C TYR A 80 0.95 -2.86 -32.33
N ASP A 81 0.52 -3.78 -33.19
CA ASP A 81 1.24 -4.15 -34.39
C ASP A 81 1.08 -3.08 -35.48
N SER A 82 1.69 -3.29 -36.66
CA SER A 82 1.61 -2.39 -37.84
C SER A 82 0.19 -2.20 -38.37
N ASN A 83 -0.73 -3.12 -38.11
CA ASN A 83 -2.12 -3.12 -38.55
C ASN A 83 -3.09 -2.64 -37.46
N GLY A 84 -2.59 -2.23 -36.29
CA GLY A 84 -3.40 -1.79 -35.16
C GLY A 84 -4.01 -2.92 -34.33
N LYS A 85 -3.52 -4.18 -34.48
CA LYS A 85 -3.91 -5.26 -33.60
C LYS A 85 -3.19 -5.12 -32.28
N VAL A 86 -3.87 -5.44 -31.17
CA VAL A 86 -3.32 -5.37 -29.83
C VAL A 86 -2.33 -6.51 -29.60
N LEU A 87 -1.10 -6.15 -29.21
CA LEU A 87 -0.05 -7.09 -28.77
C LEU A 87 0.07 -7.13 -27.26
N ALA A 88 -0.10 -5.98 -26.59
CA ALA A 88 -0.13 -5.88 -25.13
C ALA A 88 -1.05 -4.76 -24.70
N GLU A 89 -1.91 -5.00 -23.72
CA GLU A 89 -2.80 -4.00 -23.12
C GLU A 89 -2.91 -4.16 -21.62
N SER A 90 -3.36 -3.10 -20.93
CA SER A 90 -3.66 -3.15 -19.51
C SER A 90 -5.16 -3.28 -19.29
N ALA A 91 -5.57 -4.38 -18.67
CA ALA A 91 -6.94 -4.64 -18.27
C ALA A 91 -7.20 -4.08 -16.86
N SER A 92 -8.41 -3.57 -16.63
CA SER A 92 -8.85 -3.14 -15.31
C SER A 92 -9.08 -4.35 -14.42
N VAL A 93 -8.45 -4.36 -13.28
CA VAL A 93 -8.55 -5.36 -12.22
C VAL A 93 -8.67 -4.64 -10.87
N TRP A 94 -8.73 -5.36 -9.78
CA TRP A 94 -8.87 -4.76 -8.46
C TRP A 94 -7.84 -5.34 -7.49
N GLN A 95 -7.58 -4.59 -6.43
CA GLN A 95 -6.86 -5.09 -5.26
C GLN A 95 -7.79 -5.10 -4.04
N VAL A 96 -7.61 -6.12 -3.21
CA VAL A 96 -8.30 -6.22 -1.91
C VAL A 96 -7.43 -5.57 -0.87
N VAL A 97 -7.98 -4.58 -0.20
CA VAL A 97 -7.34 -3.87 0.92
C VAL A 97 -8.16 -4.12 2.17
N MET A 98 -7.47 -4.39 3.26
CA MET A 98 -8.06 -4.54 4.58
C MET A 98 -7.60 -3.40 5.47
N SER A 99 -8.50 -2.90 6.31
CA SER A 99 -8.21 -1.92 7.35
C SER A 99 -8.37 -2.57 8.73
N PRO A 100 -7.32 -3.18 9.30
CA PRO A 100 -7.39 -3.86 10.58
C PRO A 100 -7.85 -2.97 11.72
N ALA A 101 -7.50 -1.67 11.70
CA ALA A 101 -7.93 -0.70 12.70
C ALA A 101 -9.44 -0.43 12.73
N ASN A 102 -10.18 -0.84 11.68
CA ASN A 102 -11.63 -0.74 11.59
C ASN A 102 -12.32 -2.10 11.86
N ILE A 103 -11.61 -3.06 12.46
CA ILE A 103 -12.12 -4.37 12.86
C ILE A 103 -12.00 -4.45 14.38
N ASP A 104 -13.12 -4.24 15.08
CA ASP A 104 -13.11 -4.02 16.53
C ASP A 104 -13.06 -5.31 17.33
N THR A 105 -13.78 -6.36 16.91
CA THR A 105 -13.98 -7.58 17.69
C THR A 105 -13.28 -8.79 17.10
N ASP A 106 -12.93 -9.75 17.96
CA ASP A 106 -12.30 -11.00 17.51
C ASP A 106 -13.24 -11.83 16.60
N LYS A 107 -14.55 -11.72 16.78
CA LYS A 107 -15.53 -12.37 15.89
C LYS A 107 -15.48 -11.78 14.47
N GLN A 108 -15.35 -10.46 14.36
CA GLN A 108 -15.19 -9.78 13.08
C GLN A 108 -13.87 -10.19 12.41
N ARG A 109 -12.75 -10.22 13.17
CA ARG A 109 -11.44 -10.67 12.67
C ARG A 109 -11.49 -12.07 12.09
N GLU A 110 -12.13 -12.98 12.84
CA GLU A 110 -12.30 -14.37 12.40
C GLU A 110 -13.18 -14.48 11.15
N ALA A 111 -14.28 -13.72 11.08
CA ALA A 111 -15.17 -13.69 9.92
C ALA A 111 -14.49 -13.13 8.67
N VAL A 112 -13.75 -12.01 8.80
CA VAL A 112 -12.97 -11.39 7.72
C VAL A 112 -11.89 -12.35 7.22
N ALA A 113 -11.08 -12.93 8.13
CA ALA A 113 -10.00 -13.84 7.77
C ALA A 113 -10.54 -15.11 7.08
N SER A 114 -11.62 -15.70 7.59
CA SER A 114 -12.25 -16.89 6.98
C SER A 114 -12.82 -16.59 5.60
N GLY A 115 -13.59 -15.51 5.45
CA GLY A 115 -14.18 -15.15 4.17
C GLY A 115 -13.16 -14.80 3.11
N LEU A 116 -12.13 -14.04 3.46
CA LEU A 116 -11.03 -13.74 2.53
C LEU A 116 -10.20 -14.96 2.17
N SER A 117 -9.94 -15.86 3.14
CA SER A 117 -9.22 -17.12 2.90
C SER A 117 -9.96 -17.99 1.89
N GLU A 118 -11.26 -18.18 2.06
CA GLU A 118 -12.11 -18.98 1.18
C GLU A 118 -12.14 -18.44 -0.26
N ILE A 119 -12.29 -17.13 -0.43
CA ILE A 119 -12.41 -16.52 -1.76
C ILE A 119 -11.06 -16.38 -2.46
N LEU A 120 -10.01 -16.00 -1.74
CA LEU A 120 -8.71 -15.68 -2.31
C LEU A 120 -7.73 -16.85 -2.32
N GLY A 121 -8.05 -17.96 -1.64
CA GLY A 121 -7.16 -19.13 -1.51
C GLY A 121 -5.89 -18.83 -0.69
N LEU A 122 -5.97 -17.90 0.28
CA LEU A 122 -4.84 -17.52 1.13
C LEU A 122 -4.93 -18.24 2.48
N ASP A 123 -3.79 -18.39 3.17
CA ASP A 123 -3.78 -18.96 4.50
C ASP A 123 -4.57 -18.10 5.49
N LYS A 124 -5.52 -18.74 6.18
CA LYS A 124 -6.36 -18.10 7.18
C LYS A 124 -5.55 -17.59 8.38
N ALA A 125 -4.51 -18.30 8.79
CA ALA A 125 -3.68 -17.90 9.93
C ALA A 125 -2.94 -16.60 9.65
N ASP A 126 -2.35 -16.46 8.45
CA ASP A 126 -1.69 -15.24 7.99
C ASP A 126 -2.68 -14.06 7.91
N LEU A 127 -3.87 -14.32 7.40
CA LEU A 127 -4.91 -13.29 7.33
C LEU A 127 -5.36 -12.85 8.72
N LEU A 128 -5.52 -13.79 9.66
CA LEU A 128 -5.89 -13.48 11.03
C LEU A 128 -4.80 -12.66 11.74
N GLU A 129 -3.52 -12.94 11.48
CA GLU A 129 -2.42 -12.14 12.00
C GLU A 129 -2.44 -10.71 11.43
N LYS A 130 -2.69 -10.58 10.13
CA LYS A 130 -2.85 -9.26 9.49
C LYS A 130 -4.01 -8.46 10.08
N THR A 131 -5.13 -9.09 10.47
CA THR A 131 -6.24 -8.38 11.13
C THR A 131 -5.92 -7.81 12.51
N LYS A 132 -4.83 -8.23 13.15
CA LYS A 132 -4.40 -7.74 14.46
C LYS A 132 -3.44 -6.54 14.38
N GLN A 133 -3.00 -6.18 13.18
CA GLN A 133 -2.10 -5.04 12.98
C GLN A 133 -2.81 -3.72 13.29
N ASN A 134 -2.09 -2.76 13.86
CA ASN A 134 -2.61 -1.40 14.03
C ASN A 134 -2.37 -0.59 12.75
N SER A 135 -3.12 -0.90 11.70
CA SER A 135 -3.00 -0.26 10.38
C SER A 135 -4.38 -0.02 9.77
N TYR A 136 -4.52 1.09 9.07
CA TYR A 136 -5.71 1.39 8.27
C TYR A 136 -5.60 0.91 6.82
N TYR A 137 -4.43 0.40 6.42
CA TYR A 137 -4.18 -0.01 5.05
C TYR A 137 -3.24 -1.20 4.99
N VAL A 138 -3.77 -2.36 4.67
CA VAL A 138 -3.03 -3.61 4.45
C VAL A 138 -3.51 -4.23 3.15
N VAL A 139 -2.63 -4.32 2.16
CA VAL A 139 -2.95 -5.01 0.91
C VAL A 139 -2.99 -6.51 1.17
N VAL A 140 -4.12 -7.13 0.88
CA VAL A 140 -4.35 -8.58 1.04
C VAL A 140 -3.97 -9.33 -0.22
N LYS A 141 -4.52 -8.91 -1.37
CA LYS A 141 -4.23 -9.50 -2.68
C LYS A 141 -4.41 -8.45 -3.77
N ARG A 142 -3.47 -8.42 -4.71
CA ARG A 142 -3.54 -7.55 -5.89
C ARG A 142 -4.04 -8.31 -7.11
N LYS A 143 -4.47 -7.57 -8.11
CA LYS A 143 -4.79 -8.08 -9.46
C LYS A 143 -5.87 -9.15 -9.45
N ILE A 144 -6.93 -8.97 -8.65
CA ILE A 144 -8.10 -9.83 -8.69
C ILE A 144 -9.00 -9.50 -9.87
N GLU A 145 -9.58 -10.52 -10.48
CA GLU A 145 -10.45 -10.40 -11.63
C GLU A 145 -11.92 -10.20 -11.24
N SER A 146 -12.78 -9.91 -12.23
CA SER A 146 -14.18 -9.55 -12.03
C SER A 146 -15.00 -10.54 -11.20
N ASP A 147 -14.78 -11.84 -11.42
CA ASP A 147 -15.52 -12.90 -10.70
C ASP A 147 -15.17 -12.90 -9.21
N THR A 148 -13.88 -12.75 -8.91
CA THR A 148 -13.41 -12.66 -7.51
C THR A 148 -13.88 -11.37 -6.87
N ARG A 149 -13.90 -10.25 -7.62
CA ARG A 149 -14.44 -8.97 -7.15
C ARG A 149 -15.89 -9.11 -6.69
N THR A 150 -16.73 -9.79 -7.48
CA THR A 150 -18.15 -10.00 -7.14
C THR A 150 -18.29 -10.75 -5.82
N LYS A 151 -17.53 -11.83 -5.63
CA LYS A 151 -17.54 -12.61 -4.38
C LYS A 151 -17.07 -11.79 -3.17
N ILE A 152 -16.09 -10.89 -3.38
CA ILE A 152 -15.64 -9.99 -2.29
C ILE A 152 -16.70 -8.95 -1.94
N LEU A 153 -17.46 -8.42 -2.91
CA LEU A 153 -18.57 -7.51 -2.62
C LEU A 153 -19.66 -8.20 -1.81
N GLU A 154 -20.02 -9.44 -2.17
CA GLU A 154 -20.97 -10.25 -1.40
C GLU A 154 -20.46 -10.53 0.02
N LEU A 155 -19.16 -10.79 0.18
CA LEU A 155 -18.54 -10.94 1.50
C LEU A 155 -18.63 -9.65 2.32
N ILE A 156 -18.36 -8.48 1.75
CA ILE A 156 -18.45 -7.18 2.43
C ILE A 156 -19.89 -6.95 2.93
N ASP A 157 -20.87 -7.19 2.07
CA ASP A 157 -22.30 -7.07 2.46
C ASP A 157 -22.68 -8.03 3.60
N LYS A 158 -22.18 -9.27 3.56
CA LYS A 158 -22.38 -10.26 4.62
C LYS A 158 -21.70 -9.85 5.93
N LEU A 159 -20.47 -9.37 5.87
CA LEU A 159 -19.73 -8.90 7.04
C LEU A 159 -20.43 -7.72 7.72
N LYS A 160 -20.99 -6.81 6.94
CA LYS A 160 -21.78 -5.69 7.44
C LYS A 160 -23.08 -6.16 8.11
N LYS A 161 -23.80 -7.04 7.46
CA LYS A 161 -25.12 -7.50 7.93
C LYS A 161 -25.06 -8.42 9.15
N ASP A 162 -24.14 -9.39 9.14
CA ASP A 162 -24.12 -10.48 10.12
C ASP A 162 -23.18 -10.18 11.32
N TYR A 163 -22.16 -9.33 11.11
CA TYR A 163 -21.11 -9.05 12.09
C TYR A 163 -21.00 -7.58 12.45
N ASP A 164 -21.82 -6.70 11.87
CA ASP A 164 -21.77 -5.24 12.08
C ASP A 164 -20.35 -4.66 11.83
N CYS A 165 -19.67 -5.20 10.80
CA CYS A 165 -18.37 -4.70 10.40
C CYS A 165 -18.50 -3.34 9.71
N SER A 166 -17.50 -2.48 9.93
CA SER A 166 -17.38 -1.22 9.21
C SER A 166 -17.22 -1.43 7.70
N ASP A 167 -17.83 -0.57 6.89
CA ASP A 167 -17.67 -0.55 5.42
C ASP A 167 -16.19 -0.36 5.00
N TYR A 168 -15.37 0.11 5.92
CA TYR A 168 -13.93 0.31 5.71
C TYR A 168 -13.06 -0.89 6.11
N ALA A 169 -13.64 -1.94 6.71
CA ALA A 169 -12.89 -3.12 7.17
C ALA A 169 -12.23 -3.86 5.99
N VAL A 170 -12.96 -4.03 4.89
CA VAL A 170 -12.47 -4.61 3.63
C VAL A 170 -12.92 -3.71 2.48
N GLN A 171 -12.02 -3.34 1.61
CA GLN A 171 -12.26 -2.46 0.48
C GLN A 171 -11.66 -3.03 -0.79
N LEU A 172 -12.28 -2.68 -1.91
CA LEU A 172 -11.76 -2.91 -3.25
C LEU A 172 -11.23 -1.59 -3.82
N GLN A 173 -10.05 -1.63 -4.40
CA GLN A 173 -9.44 -0.50 -5.08
C GLN A 173 -9.09 -0.90 -6.51
N ASP A 174 -9.22 0.06 -7.43
CA ASP A 174 -8.86 -0.16 -8.82
C ASP A 174 -7.36 -0.42 -8.95
N ASP A 175 -7.01 -1.37 -9.79
CA ASP A 175 -5.65 -1.74 -10.17
C ASP A 175 -5.64 -2.13 -11.66
N TYR A 176 -4.48 -2.30 -12.25
CA TYR A 176 -4.31 -2.75 -13.62
C TYR A 176 -3.45 -4.01 -13.67
N LYS A 177 -3.72 -4.85 -14.67
CA LYS A 177 -2.93 -6.04 -14.99
C LYS A 177 -2.57 -6.00 -16.45
N ARG A 178 -1.28 -6.17 -16.75
CA ARG A 178 -0.83 -6.32 -18.12
C ARG A 178 -1.31 -7.64 -18.69
N TYR A 179 -1.82 -7.59 -19.90
CA TYR A 179 -2.37 -8.74 -20.62
C TYR A 179 -1.83 -8.79 -22.04
N TYR A 180 -1.45 -9.97 -22.46
CA TYR A 180 -0.90 -10.26 -23.79
C TYR A 180 -1.84 -11.24 -24.50
N PRO A 181 -2.72 -10.75 -25.41
CA PRO A 181 -3.76 -11.58 -26.03
C PRO A 181 -3.25 -12.76 -26.85
N ASN A 182 -2.01 -12.66 -27.33
CA ASN A 182 -1.39 -13.68 -28.18
C ASN A 182 -0.37 -14.56 -27.45
N ASN A 183 -0.40 -14.56 -26.10
CA ASN A 183 0.45 -15.34 -25.20
C ASN A 183 1.96 -15.25 -25.51
N ASP A 184 2.47 -16.08 -26.41
CA ASP A 184 3.88 -16.27 -26.74
C ASP A 184 4.38 -15.51 -27.97
N LEU A 185 3.45 -14.92 -28.75
CA LEU A 185 3.78 -14.21 -29.99
C LEU A 185 4.76 -13.06 -29.73
N ALA A 186 5.89 -13.08 -30.41
CA ALA A 186 6.97 -12.08 -30.31
C ALA A 186 7.47 -11.86 -28.87
N SER A 187 7.42 -12.90 -28.01
CA SER A 187 7.70 -12.81 -26.59
C SER A 187 9.05 -12.16 -26.28
N ASN A 188 10.11 -12.57 -26.97
CA ASN A 188 11.46 -12.01 -26.79
C ASN A 188 11.60 -10.56 -27.28
N VAL A 189 10.66 -10.06 -28.11
CA VAL A 189 10.65 -8.69 -28.62
C VAL A 189 9.80 -7.81 -27.73
N ILE A 190 8.58 -8.23 -27.44
CA ILE A 190 7.63 -7.46 -26.62
C ILE A 190 8.14 -7.39 -25.19
N GLY A 191 8.58 -8.52 -24.63
CA GLY A 191 8.94 -8.62 -23.23
C GLY A 191 7.72 -8.59 -22.31
N PHE A 192 7.94 -8.49 -21.01
CA PHE A 192 6.87 -8.53 -20.01
C PHE A 192 7.07 -7.49 -18.91
N THR A 193 6.02 -7.30 -18.12
CA THR A 193 6.02 -6.40 -16.96
C THR A 193 6.05 -7.19 -15.65
N GLY A 194 6.66 -6.60 -14.63
CA GLY A 194 6.63 -7.12 -13.26
C GLY A 194 5.28 -6.90 -12.55
N SER A 195 5.24 -7.28 -11.29
CA SER A 195 4.06 -7.11 -10.43
C SER A 195 3.61 -5.65 -10.29
N ASP A 196 4.54 -4.71 -10.41
CA ASP A 196 4.31 -3.26 -10.27
C ASP A 196 4.11 -2.56 -11.61
N GLU A 197 3.78 -3.31 -12.68
CA GLU A 197 3.59 -2.80 -14.06
C GLU A 197 4.85 -2.14 -14.66
N GLN A 198 6.03 -2.34 -14.07
CA GLN A 198 7.31 -1.92 -14.62
C GLN A 198 7.74 -2.91 -15.71
N GLY A 199 8.17 -2.41 -16.86
CA GLY A 199 8.76 -3.23 -17.91
C GLY A 199 10.05 -3.87 -17.46
N LEU A 200 10.20 -5.19 -17.65
CA LEU A 200 11.39 -5.96 -17.23
C LEU A 200 12.24 -6.41 -18.40
N GLU A 201 11.65 -6.69 -19.55
CA GLU A 201 12.32 -7.13 -20.76
C GLU A 201 11.74 -6.51 -22.01
N GLY A 202 12.48 -6.59 -23.13
CA GLY A 202 12.05 -6.24 -24.48
C GLY A 202 11.60 -4.79 -24.62
N ILE A 203 10.61 -4.58 -25.45
CA ILE A 203 9.98 -3.26 -25.71
C ILE A 203 9.31 -2.71 -24.46
N GLU A 204 8.73 -3.57 -23.63
CA GLU A 204 8.15 -3.16 -22.37
C GLU A 204 9.17 -2.45 -21.45
N TYR A 205 10.41 -2.94 -21.42
CA TYR A 205 11.51 -2.31 -20.66
C TYR A 205 12.04 -1.06 -21.35
N GLU A 206 12.39 -1.14 -22.62
CA GLU A 206 13.01 -0.05 -23.36
C GLU A 206 12.13 1.20 -23.43
N TYR A 207 10.82 1.01 -23.59
CA TYR A 207 9.83 2.08 -23.67
C TYR A 207 9.04 2.28 -22.38
N ASP A 208 9.52 1.78 -21.23
CA ASP A 208 8.81 1.87 -19.97
C ASP A 208 8.41 3.30 -19.61
N THR A 209 9.31 4.27 -19.80
CA THR A 209 9.04 5.69 -19.51
C THR A 209 7.90 6.29 -20.30
N TYR A 210 7.63 5.77 -21.51
CA TYR A 210 6.53 6.21 -22.38
C TYR A 210 5.24 5.47 -22.09
N LEU A 211 5.36 4.17 -21.77
CA LEU A 211 4.23 3.27 -21.58
C LEU A 211 3.58 3.40 -20.20
N LYS A 212 4.34 3.61 -19.11
CA LYS A 212 3.84 3.51 -17.73
C LYS A 212 2.90 4.63 -17.27
N GLY A 213 2.85 5.76 -17.99
CA GLY A 213 2.08 6.92 -17.56
C GLY A 213 2.58 7.56 -16.26
N THR A 214 1.72 8.35 -15.64
CA THR A 214 2.00 9.01 -14.36
C THR A 214 0.84 8.75 -13.41
N ALA A 215 1.13 8.07 -12.30
CA ALA A 215 0.12 7.81 -11.29
C ALA A 215 -0.45 9.11 -10.72
N GLY A 216 -1.76 9.15 -10.57
CA GLY A 216 -2.45 10.19 -9.82
C GLY A 216 -2.39 9.93 -8.31
N ARG A 217 -2.95 10.84 -7.56
CA ARG A 217 -3.13 10.68 -6.12
C ARG A 217 -4.36 11.43 -5.63
N ILE A 218 -5.03 10.84 -4.66
CA ILE A 218 -6.08 11.49 -3.90
C ILE A 218 -5.56 11.70 -2.48
N VAL A 219 -5.51 12.94 -2.05
CA VAL A 219 -5.14 13.31 -0.69
C VAL A 219 -6.40 13.80 0.00
N THR A 220 -6.92 13.02 0.95
CA THR A 220 -8.11 13.36 1.72
C THR A 220 -7.78 13.49 3.20
N ALA A 221 -8.47 14.41 3.89
CA ALA A 221 -8.40 14.46 5.34
C ALA A 221 -9.12 13.24 5.94
N LYS A 222 -8.49 12.59 6.92
CA LYS A 222 -9.08 11.51 7.71
C LYS A 222 -9.34 11.97 9.13
N ASN A 223 -10.40 11.44 9.74
CA ASN A 223 -10.67 11.64 11.16
C ASN A 223 -9.76 10.73 12.02
N SER A 224 -9.88 10.85 13.35
CA SER A 224 -9.13 10.02 14.31
C SER A 224 -9.38 8.52 14.19
N ILE A 225 -10.46 8.11 13.50
CA ILE A 225 -10.86 6.72 13.23
C ILE A 225 -10.32 6.25 11.87
N GLY A 226 -9.67 7.13 11.08
CA GLY A 226 -9.11 6.81 9.77
C GLY A 226 -10.11 6.83 8.61
N THR A 227 -11.36 7.30 8.85
CA THR A 227 -12.34 7.49 7.77
C THR A 227 -12.10 8.78 7.02
N GLU A 228 -12.31 8.74 5.70
CA GLU A 228 -12.17 9.91 4.84
C GLU A 228 -13.15 11.03 5.23
N MET A 229 -12.67 12.27 5.21
CA MET A 229 -13.48 13.47 5.44
C MET A 229 -13.45 14.35 4.18
N PRO A 230 -14.15 13.95 3.11
CA PRO A 230 -14.01 14.54 1.78
C PRO A 230 -14.38 16.04 1.71
N PHE A 231 -15.19 16.54 2.64
CA PHE A 231 -15.63 17.93 2.63
C PHE A 231 -14.67 18.93 3.31
N GLN A 232 -13.60 18.45 3.98
CA GLN A 232 -12.67 19.36 4.66
C GLN A 232 -11.40 19.66 3.89
N TYR A 233 -10.82 18.66 3.25
CA TYR A 233 -9.65 18.83 2.40
C TYR A 233 -9.56 17.66 1.45
N GLU A 234 -9.68 17.92 0.16
CA GLU A 234 -9.49 16.95 -0.90
C GLU A 234 -8.64 17.56 -1.99
N GLN A 235 -7.50 16.97 -2.27
CA GLN A 235 -6.69 17.30 -3.42
C GLN A 235 -6.62 16.06 -4.31
N ASN A 236 -7.27 16.15 -5.45
CA ASN A 236 -7.28 15.11 -6.46
C ASN A 236 -6.34 15.48 -7.60
N VAL A 237 -5.27 14.73 -7.78
CA VAL A 237 -4.40 14.78 -8.94
C VAL A 237 -4.73 13.57 -9.81
N ALA A 238 -5.38 13.81 -10.94
CA ALA A 238 -5.77 12.74 -11.84
C ALA A 238 -4.54 11.96 -12.36
N ALA A 239 -4.68 10.66 -12.51
CA ALA A 239 -3.70 9.85 -13.20
C ALA A 239 -3.63 10.26 -14.68
N LYS A 240 -2.44 10.21 -15.26
CA LYS A 240 -2.22 10.38 -16.69
C LYS A 240 -1.77 9.06 -17.28
N ASP A 241 -2.61 8.49 -18.14
CA ASP A 241 -2.31 7.21 -18.80
C ASP A 241 -1.05 7.28 -19.64
N GLY A 242 -0.41 6.15 -19.85
CA GLY A 242 0.76 6.00 -20.70
C GLY A 242 0.41 6.17 -22.18
N ASN A 243 1.44 6.46 -22.98
CA ASN A 243 1.27 6.60 -24.42
C ASN A 243 1.21 5.22 -25.08
N ASN A 244 0.43 5.11 -26.13
CA ASN A 244 0.38 3.90 -26.95
C ASN A 244 1.61 3.81 -27.87
N LEU A 245 2.03 2.60 -28.16
CA LEU A 245 3.15 2.31 -29.05
C LEU A 245 2.67 1.49 -30.26
N TYR A 246 3.08 1.90 -31.44
CA TYR A 246 2.81 1.19 -32.69
C TYR A 246 4.12 0.62 -33.21
N LEU A 247 4.19 -0.69 -33.37
CA LEU A 247 5.36 -1.38 -33.90
C LEU A 247 5.26 -1.51 -35.41
N THR A 248 6.39 -1.73 -36.06
CA THR A 248 6.46 -2.11 -37.47
C THR A 248 6.20 -3.61 -37.66
N ILE A 249 6.22 -4.40 -36.60
CA ILE A 249 5.93 -5.84 -36.63
C ILE A 249 4.50 -6.08 -37.07
N ASP A 250 4.33 -6.98 -38.04
CA ASP A 250 3.03 -7.53 -38.43
C ASP A 250 2.81 -8.87 -37.71
N SER A 251 1.79 -8.93 -36.85
CA SER A 251 1.49 -10.11 -36.05
C SER A 251 1.24 -11.38 -36.88
N THR A 252 0.71 -11.24 -38.11
CA THR A 252 0.47 -12.36 -39.01
C THR A 252 1.77 -12.89 -39.59
N ILE A 253 2.64 -11.99 -40.07
CA ILE A 253 3.96 -12.36 -40.60
C ILE A 253 4.83 -12.95 -39.47
N GLN A 254 4.79 -12.35 -38.28
CA GLN A 254 5.51 -12.83 -37.09
C GLN A 254 5.12 -14.27 -36.77
N SER A 255 3.81 -14.57 -36.69
CA SER A 255 3.30 -15.91 -36.40
C SER A 255 3.73 -16.95 -37.47
N ILE A 256 3.74 -16.55 -38.76
CA ILE A 256 4.21 -17.44 -39.84
C ILE A 256 5.71 -17.73 -39.67
N CYS A 257 6.52 -16.70 -39.37
CA CYS A 257 7.96 -16.84 -39.15
C CYS A 257 8.27 -17.72 -37.93
N GLU A 258 7.54 -17.54 -36.82
CA GLU A 258 7.67 -18.39 -35.64
C GLU A 258 7.37 -19.84 -35.91
N LYS A 259 6.25 -20.13 -36.60
CA LYS A 259 5.86 -21.47 -36.99
C LYS A 259 6.94 -22.18 -37.81
N TYR A 260 7.45 -21.51 -38.85
CA TYR A 260 8.47 -22.12 -39.72
C TYR A 260 9.85 -22.16 -39.06
N MET A 261 10.16 -21.25 -38.17
CA MET A 261 11.37 -21.32 -37.34
C MET A 261 11.34 -22.54 -36.43
N ALA A 262 10.24 -22.74 -35.72
CA ALA A 262 10.08 -23.91 -34.81
C ALA A 262 10.20 -25.23 -35.62
N GLN A 263 9.54 -25.32 -36.76
CA GLN A 263 9.66 -26.48 -37.64
C GLN A 263 11.09 -26.69 -38.13
N GLY A 264 11.76 -25.62 -38.59
CA GLY A 264 13.14 -25.72 -39.10
C GLY A 264 14.15 -26.12 -38.03
N ILE A 265 13.95 -25.78 -36.78
CA ILE A 265 14.77 -26.20 -35.64
C ILE A 265 14.64 -27.71 -35.44
N ILE A 266 13.40 -28.24 -35.47
CA ILE A 266 13.13 -29.66 -35.33
C ILE A 266 13.69 -30.46 -36.50
N ASP A 267 13.41 -30.03 -37.75
CA ASP A 267 13.80 -30.76 -38.94
C ASP A 267 15.31 -30.84 -39.16
N ASN A 268 16.08 -29.92 -38.57
CA ASN A 268 17.53 -29.83 -38.73
C ASN A 268 18.31 -30.07 -37.43
N ASP A 269 17.68 -30.59 -36.40
CA ASP A 269 18.32 -30.90 -35.09
C ASP A 269 19.16 -29.72 -34.56
N VAL A 270 18.62 -28.51 -34.60
CA VAL A 270 19.33 -27.30 -34.16
C VAL A 270 19.49 -27.33 -32.64
N LEU A 271 20.72 -27.48 -32.16
CA LEU A 271 21.04 -27.69 -30.74
C LEU A 271 20.92 -26.43 -29.87
N ASN A 272 21.07 -25.24 -30.43
CA ASN A 272 21.12 -23.99 -29.65
C ASN A 272 19.92 -23.09 -29.95
N LYS A 273 20.11 -22.06 -30.76
CA LYS A 273 19.10 -21.05 -31.03
C LYS A 273 19.01 -20.75 -32.53
N GLY A 274 17.79 -20.53 -33.02
CA GLY A 274 17.50 -19.96 -34.32
C GLY A 274 17.03 -18.51 -34.19
N VAL A 275 17.40 -17.68 -35.13
CA VAL A 275 16.92 -16.28 -35.21
C VAL A 275 16.47 -16.03 -36.66
N CYS A 276 15.30 -15.41 -36.84
CA CYS A 276 14.80 -14.94 -38.11
C CYS A 276 14.42 -13.47 -38.01
N ILE A 277 14.93 -12.66 -38.92
CA ILE A 277 14.57 -11.24 -38.99
C ILE A 277 14.07 -11.00 -40.42
N LEU A 278 12.83 -10.53 -40.54
CA LEU A 278 12.24 -10.12 -41.83
C LEU A 278 12.12 -8.60 -41.85
N MET A 279 12.72 -7.98 -42.85
CA MET A 279 12.78 -6.52 -43.00
C MET A 279 12.33 -6.11 -44.41
N ASP A 280 11.53 -5.06 -44.51
CA ASP A 280 11.24 -4.40 -45.76
C ASP A 280 12.46 -3.61 -46.22
N VAL A 281 13.01 -3.99 -47.35
CA VAL A 281 14.26 -3.40 -47.90
C VAL A 281 14.09 -1.96 -48.36
N ASN A 282 12.85 -1.51 -48.65
CA ASN A 282 12.58 -0.15 -49.11
C ASN A 282 12.47 0.86 -47.98
N THR A 283 11.92 0.42 -46.84
CA THR A 283 11.62 1.28 -45.67
C THR A 283 12.56 1.05 -44.49
N GLY A 284 13.22 -0.12 -44.42
CA GLY A 284 14.00 -0.56 -43.27
C GLY A 284 13.13 -1.04 -42.10
N ALA A 285 11.81 -1.13 -42.30
CA ALA A 285 10.90 -1.58 -41.24
C ALA A 285 11.08 -3.07 -40.95
N ILE A 286 11.20 -3.43 -39.69
CA ILE A 286 11.24 -4.84 -39.28
C ILE A 286 9.79 -5.33 -39.20
N LEU A 287 9.45 -6.29 -40.04
CA LEU A 287 8.11 -6.88 -40.10
C LEU A 287 7.93 -8.08 -39.19
N ALA A 288 9.01 -8.83 -38.96
CA ALA A 288 9.06 -9.92 -37.98
C ALA A 288 10.46 -10.06 -37.41
N MET A 289 10.52 -10.43 -36.14
CA MET A 289 11.76 -10.75 -35.40
C MET A 289 11.47 -11.94 -34.50
N VAL A 290 12.01 -13.09 -34.83
CA VAL A 290 11.78 -14.36 -34.16
C VAL A 290 13.06 -14.88 -33.55
N THR A 291 12.96 -15.32 -32.31
CA THR A 291 13.98 -16.12 -31.64
C THR A 291 13.38 -17.46 -31.23
N ALA A 292 14.13 -18.51 -31.39
CA ALA A 292 13.71 -19.83 -30.90
C ALA A 292 13.46 -19.80 -29.40
N ASN A 293 12.50 -20.60 -28.93
CA ASN A 293 12.08 -20.71 -27.53
C ASN A 293 11.42 -19.43 -27.00
N GLY A 294 10.24 -19.14 -27.54
CA GLY A 294 9.31 -18.15 -26.94
C GLY A 294 8.77 -18.67 -25.62
N TYR A 295 8.27 -17.76 -24.79
CA TYR A 295 7.65 -18.07 -23.50
C TYR A 295 6.30 -17.34 -23.39
N ASP A 296 5.41 -17.84 -22.51
CA ASP A 296 4.13 -17.18 -22.26
C ASP A 296 4.34 -15.84 -21.54
N LEU A 297 4.04 -14.75 -22.23
CA LEU A 297 4.15 -13.39 -21.68
C LEU A 297 3.24 -13.13 -20.47
N ASN A 298 2.14 -13.88 -20.37
CA ASN A 298 1.24 -13.78 -19.20
C ASN A 298 1.77 -14.53 -17.99
N ASN A 299 2.69 -15.52 -18.18
CA ASN A 299 3.30 -16.34 -17.13
C ASN A 299 4.82 -16.51 -17.37
N PRO A 300 5.61 -15.45 -17.44
CA PRO A 300 6.98 -15.48 -17.94
C PRO A 300 7.97 -16.29 -17.08
N TYR A 301 7.59 -16.61 -15.85
CA TYR A 301 8.40 -17.39 -14.91
C TYR A 301 7.97 -18.86 -14.83
N GLN A 302 6.95 -19.27 -15.57
CA GLN A 302 6.55 -20.65 -15.64
C GLN A 302 7.44 -21.39 -16.64
N LEU A 303 8.28 -22.27 -16.15
CA LEU A 303 9.09 -23.15 -16.98
C LEU A 303 8.18 -24.11 -17.73
N SER A 304 8.56 -24.50 -18.96
CA SER A 304 7.92 -25.59 -19.65
C SER A 304 8.21 -26.93 -18.91
N ASP A 305 7.35 -27.91 -19.09
CA ASP A 305 7.53 -29.23 -18.44
C ASP A 305 8.91 -29.83 -18.80
N GLU A 306 9.39 -29.64 -20.03
CA GLU A 306 10.71 -30.11 -20.48
C GLU A 306 11.88 -29.36 -19.80
N GLU A 307 11.72 -28.08 -19.51
CA GLU A 307 12.73 -27.29 -18.78
C GLU A 307 12.73 -27.64 -17.30
N GLN A 308 11.56 -27.89 -16.73
CA GLN A 308 11.43 -28.33 -15.35
C GLN A 308 12.08 -29.71 -15.15
N GLU A 309 11.84 -30.66 -16.05
CA GLU A 309 12.49 -31.97 -16.02
C GLU A 309 14.02 -31.89 -16.10
N LYS A 310 14.57 -30.93 -16.88
CA LYS A 310 16.03 -30.73 -16.98
C LYS A 310 16.64 -30.13 -15.73
N ILE A 311 15.87 -29.39 -14.94
CA ILE A 311 16.33 -28.81 -13.68
C ILE A 311 16.27 -29.86 -12.57
N ASP A 312 15.25 -30.72 -12.62
CA ASP A 312 15.01 -31.79 -11.61
C ASP A 312 15.90 -33.02 -11.83
N ALA A 313 16.60 -33.14 -12.96
CA ALA A 313 17.51 -34.25 -13.34
C ALA A 313 18.96 -33.94 -12.98
#